data_a04231ff161e1333df4dad06c9c1c83a
#
_entry.id   a04231ff161e1333df4dad06c9c1c83a
#
_cell.length_a   1.000
_cell.length_b   1.000
_cell.length_c   1.000
_cell.angle_alpha   90.00
_cell.angle_beta   90.00
_cell.angle_gamma   90.00
#
_symmetry.space_group_name_H-M   'P 1'
#
loop_
_entity.id
_entity.type
_entity.pdbx_description
1 polymer ?
#
loop_
_entity_poly.entity_id
_entity_poly.type
_entity_poly.pdbx_seq_one_letter_code
_entity_poly.pdbx_strand_id
1 'polypeptide(L)'
;LQRDRLLKPNMVVVDLGAGLNEPFARVQPPAGVDWYSIDLPHVIALREKVVPPQPGEHVVAADLTGTAWTDRIPVGRPTMVIADGLFAFLTEAQVIALIVHAIDHFGTGELAFNDYGRVGALSWLGMKLAPRGMFTVLRHVWANPGFTDPRTPQRWDPRLRLVEQACLAHAA
;
A
#
# COMPACT_ATOMS: atom_id res chain seq x y z
N LEU A 1 16.76 -6.80 -0.66
CA LEU A 1 16.64 -5.38 -0.30
C LEU A 1 17.48 -5.15 0.94
N GLN A 2 18.48 -4.27 0.85
CA GLN A 2 19.33 -3.92 1.99
C GLN A 2 18.48 -3.12 3.00
N ARG A 3 18.04 -3.79 4.05
CA ARG A 3 17.15 -3.28 5.11
C ARG A 3 17.65 -1.97 5.74
N ASP A 4 18.96 -1.83 5.89
CA ASP A 4 19.60 -0.74 6.65
C ASP A 4 19.64 0.61 5.92
N ARG A 5 19.20 0.70 4.66
CA ARG A 5 19.29 1.95 3.88
C ARG A 5 17.98 2.75 3.81
N LEU A 6 16.84 2.13 4.08
CA LEU A 6 15.54 2.77 3.86
C LEU A 6 14.96 3.40 5.13
N LEU A 7 15.04 2.74 6.28
CA LEU A 7 14.43 3.25 7.51
C LEU A 7 15.50 3.88 8.41
N LYS A 8 15.28 5.15 8.74
CA LYS A 8 16.13 5.92 9.65
C LYS A 8 15.35 6.25 10.91
N PRO A 9 16.03 6.46 12.07
CA PRO A 9 15.38 7.00 13.25
C PRO A 9 14.62 8.28 12.90
N ASN A 10 13.50 8.51 13.59
CA ASN A 10 12.61 9.66 13.37
C ASN A 10 11.81 9.63 12.04
N MET A 11 11.75 8.51 11.34
CA MET A 11 10.83 8.34 10.21
C MET A 11 9.43 7.95 10.66
N VAL A 12 8.47 8.25 9.82
CA VAL A 12 7.11 7.72 9.87
C VAL A 12 6.94 6.72 8.73
N VAL A 13 6.45 5.54 9.03
CA VAL A 13 6.04 4.55 8.03
C VAL A 13 4.52 4.42 8.07
N VAL A 14 3.90 4.50 6.93
CA VAL A 14 2.44 4.40 6.76
C VAL A 14 2.13 3.21 5.87
N ASP A 15 1.60 2.15 6.46
CA ASP A 15 1.25 0.91 5.79
C ASP A 15 -0.24 0.92 5.47
N LEU A 16 -0.57 1.20 4.21
CA LEU A 16 -1.92 1.35 3.70
C LEU A 16 -2.49 -0.02 3.27
N GLY A 17 -3.61 -0.40 3.84
CA GLY A 17 -4.20 -1.71 3.60
C GLY A 17 -3.40 -2.82 4.27
N ALA A 18 -3.02 -2.63 5.53
CA ALA A 18 -2.12 -3.51 6.28
C ALA A 18 -2.61 -4.97 6.38
N GLY A 19 -3.92 -5.20 6.26
CA GLY A 19 -4.49 -6.54 6.29
C GLY A 19 -4.09 -7.33 7.53
N LEU A 20 -3.77 -8.59 7.32
CA LEU A 20 -3.25 -9.50 8.36
C LEU A 20 -1.73 -9.75 8.22
N ASN A 21 -1.05 -9.01 7.35
CA ASN A 21 0.40 -9.09 7.19
C ASN A 21 1.12 -8.46 8.39
N GLU A 22 2.35 -8.90 8.64
CA GLU A 22 3.21 -8.41 9.72
C GLU A 22 4.51 -7.79 9.16
N PRO A 23 4.44 -6.74 8.31
CA PRO A 23 5.66 -6.13 7.78
C PRO A 23 6.50 -5.48 8.88
N PHE A 24 5.87 -4.90 9.91
CA PHE A 24 6.57 -4.34 11.08
C PHE A 24 7.47 -5.38 11.75
N ALA A 25 6.90 -6.55 12.09
CA ALA A 25 7.64 -7.64 12.73
C ALA A 25 8.77 -8.20 11.85
N ARG A 26 8.57 -8.25 10.53
CA ARG A 26 9.58 -8.74 9.57
C ARG A 26 10.72 -7.73 9.34
N VAL A 27 10.37 -6.44 9.29
CA VAL A 27 11.33 -5.36 9.02
C VAL A 27 12.13 -5.04 10.26
N GLN A 28 11.52 -5.11 11.44
CA GLN A 28 12.12 -4.72 12.73
C GLN A 28 12.75 -3.33 12.64
N PRO A 29 11.91 -2.28 12.46
CA PRO A 29 12.43 -0.94 12.23
C PRO A 29 13.28 -0.47 13.42
N PRO A 30 14.27 0.40 13.18
CA PRO A 30 15.08 0.94 14.27
C PRO A 30 14.25 1.76 15.24
N ALA A 31 14.73 1.87 16.48
CA ALA A 31 14.08 2.68 17.51
C ALA A 31 13.86 4.12 17.02
N GLY A 32 12.70 4.70 17.33
CA GLY A 32 12.31 6.04 16.92
C GLY A 32 11.61 6.12 15.55
N VAL A 33 11.36 4.98 14.89
CA VAL A 33 10.41 4.89 13.77
C VAL A 33 9.01 4.68 14.35
N ASP A 34 8.06 5.51 13.93
CA ASP A 34 6.64 5.28 14.18
C ASP A 34 6.00 4.64 12.96
N TRP A 35 5.36 3.48 13.17
CA TRP A 35 4.73 2.70 12.11
C TRP A 35 3.22 2.72 12.26
N TYR A 36 2.50 3.15 11.23
CA TYR A 36 1.05 3.23 11.22
C TYR A 36 0.48 2.18 10.27
N SER A 37 -0.12 1.12 10.84
CA SER A 37 -0.83 0.07 10.10
C SER A 37 -2.31 0.46 9.95
N ILE A 38 -2.74 0.76 8.73
CA ILE A 38 -4.08 1.31 8.46
C ILE A 38 -4.89 0.34 7.63
N ASP A 39 -6.12 0.07 8.05
CA ASP A 39 -7.08 -0.72 7.27
C ASP A 39 -8.51 -0.41 7.72
N LEU A 40 -9.48 -0.99 7.00
CA LEU A 40 -10.90 -0.88 7.32
C LEU A 40 -11.21 -1.36 8.75
N PRO A 41 -12.18 -0.76 9.46
CA PRO A 41 -12.46 -1.07 10.86
C PRO A 41 -12.67 -2.56 11.15
N HIS A 42 -13.34 -3.28 10.25
CA HIS A 42 -13.59 -4.72 10.44
C HIS A 42 -12.33 -5.56 10.23
N VAL A 43 -11.40 -5.12 9.37
CA VAL A 43 -10.10 -5.76 9.16
C VAL A 43 -9.21 -5.53 10.38
N ILE A 44 -9.16 -4.31 10.89
CA ILE A 44 -8.43 -3.98 12.12
C ILE A 44 -8.96 -4.78 13.32
N ALA A 45 -10.27 -4.88 13.48
CA ALA A 45 -10.87 -5.68 14.56
C ALA A 45 -10.51 -7.18 14.48
N LEU A 46 -10.29 -7.71 13.26
CA LEU A 46 -9.77 -9.05 13.07
C LEU A 46 -8.26 -9.13 13.33
N ARG A 47 -7.50 -8.14 12.80
CA ARG A 47 -6.04 -8.05 12.97
C ARG A 47 -5.65 -8.06 14.44
N GLU A 48 -6.29 -7.27 15.29
CA GLU A 48 -6.01 -7.18 16.73
C GLU A 48 -6.14 -8.52 17.47
N LYS A 49 -6.94 -9.45 16.93
CA LYS A 49 -7.13 -10.79 17.52
C LYS A 49 -6.03 -11.78 17.14
N VAL A 50 -5.42 -11.62 15.95
CA VAL A 50 -4.50 -12.61 15.37
C VAL A 50 -3.08 -12.06 15.22
N VAL A 51 -2.95 -10.73 15.12
CA VAL A 51 -1.68 -10.02 14.99
C VAL A 51 -1.68 -8.88 16.01
N PRO A 52 -1.32 -9.13 17.25
CA PRO A 52 -1.30 -8.08 18.26
C PRO A 52 -0.24 -7.02 17.93
N PRO A 53 -0.56 -5.72 18.09
CA PRO A 53 0.36 -4.63 17.81
C PRO A 53 1.61 -4.71 18.69
N GLN A 54 2.74 -4.33 18.11
CA GLN A 54 4.03 -4.32 18.79
C GLN A 54 4.40 -2.89 19.25
N PRO A 55 5.33 -2.73 20.22
CA PRO A 55 5.83 -1.41 20.61
C PRO A 55 6.38 -0.62 19.42
N GLY A 56 5.84 0.57 19.16
CA GLY A 56 6.17 1.40 18.00
C GLY A 56 5.25 1.20 16.80
N GLU A 57 4.32 0.24 16.84
CA GLU A 57 3.26 0.07 15.85
C GLU A 57 1.96 0.72 16.34
N HIS A 58 1.39 1.58 15.51
CA HIS A 58 0.10 2.25 15.71
C HIS A 58 -0.92 1.67 14.75
N VAL A 59 -1.98 1.08 15.27
CA VAL A 59 -3.06 0.52 14.45
C VAL A 59 -4.17 1.54 14.27
N VAL A 60 -4.56 1.82 13.03
CA VAL A 60 -5.56 2.83 12.67
C VAL A 60 -6.69 2.23 11.87
N ALA A 61 -7.89 2.24 12.43
CA ALA A 61 -9.11 1.82 11.74
C ALA A 61 -9.66 2.99 10.91
N ALA A 62 -9.51 2.95 9.59
CA ALA A 62 -9.98 4.00 8.70
C ALA A 62 -10.28 3.47 7.29
N ASP A 63 -11.17 4.16 6.59
CA ASP A 63 -11.40 3.95 5.17
C ASP A 63 -10.45 4.84 4.36
N LEU A 64 -9.59 4.22 3.57
CA LEU A 64 -8.57 4.89 2.75
C LEU A 64 -9.17 5.64 1.54
N THR A 65 -10.45 5.45 1.23
CA THR A 65 -11.14 6.25 0.21
C THR A 65 -11.54 7.64 0.69
N GLY A 66 -11.50 7.86 2.02
CA GLY A 66 -11.67 9.17 2.64
C GLY A 66 -10.32 9.83 2.96
N THR A 67 -10.33 10.90 3.75
CA THR A 67 -9.14 11.67 4.15
C THR A 67 -8.77 11.52 5.63
N ALA A 68 -9.71 11.06 6.47
CA ALA A 68 -9.55 11.01 7.92
C ALA A 68 -8.46 10.05 8.42
N TRP A 69 -7.92 9.17 7.55
CA TRP A 69 -6.85 8.24 7.91
C TRP A 69 -5.55 8.96 8.26
N THR A 70 -5.33 10.18 7.78
CA THR A 70 -4.14 10.99 8.10
C THR A 70 -4.24 11.77 9.42
N ASP A 71 -5.43 11.93 10.00
CA ASP A 71 -5.66 12.82 11.16
C ASP A 71 -4.78 12.52 12.38
N ARG A 72 -4.32 11.27 12.51
CA ARG A 72 -3.49 10.80 13.63
C ARG A 72 -2.02 10.64 13.27
N ILE A 73 -1.64 10.92 12.04
CA ILE A 73 -0.27 10.71 11.55
C ILE A 73 0.48 12.04 11.57
N PRO A 74 1.61 12.12 12.26
CA PRO A 74 2.36 13.38 12.37
C PRO A 74 2.95 13.78 11.02
N VAL A 75 2.99 15.08 10.78
CA VAL A 75 3.65 15.72 9.64
C VAL A 75 5.04 16.23 10.01
N GLY A 76 5.82 16.66 9.00
CA GLY A 76 7.12 17.30 9.20
C GLY A 76 8.25 16.32 9.54
N ARG A 77 8.01 15.02 9.38
CA ARG A 77 9.01 13.95 9.51
C ARG A 77 9.20 13.25 8.17
N PRO A 78 10.39 12.70 7.89
CA PRO A 78 10.58 11.85 6.71
C PRO A 78 9.56 10.70 6.72
N THR A 79 8.80 10.53 5.65
CA THR A 79 7.68 9.58 5.60
C THR A 79 7.89 8.57 4.47
N MET A 80 7.68 7.29 4.78
CA MET A 80 7.55 6.20 3.81
C MET A 80 6.11 5.71 3.80
N VAL A 81 5.43 5.82 2.68
CA VAL A 81 4.10 5.26 2.46
C VAL A 81 4.24 3.93 1.73
N ILE A 82 3.63 2.88 2.25
CA ILE A 82 3.64 1.53 1.67
C ILE A 82 2.21 1.14 1.32
N ALA A 83 2.01 0.58 0.13
CA ALA A 83 0.74 0.01 -0.32
C ALA A 83 0.98 -1.35 -0.98
N ASP A 84 1.04 -2.40 -0.17
CA ASP A 84 1.25 -3.77 -0.65
C ASP A 84 -0.08 -4.49 -0.88
N GLY A 85 -0.42 -4.76 -2.12
CA GLY A 85 -1.65 -5.45 -2.51
C GLY A 85 -2.93 -4.59 -2.48
N LEU A 86 -2.84 -3.31 -2.14
CA LEU A 86 -4.01 -2.44 -1.97
C LEU A 86 -4.62 -1.98 -3.29
N PHE A 87 -3.80 -1.54 -4.24
CA PHE A 87 -4.27 -0.82 -5.43
C PHE A 87 -5.17 -1.66 -6.33
N ALA A 88 -5.05 -2.98 -6.29
CA ALA A 88 -5.94 -3.87 -7.01
C ALA A 88 -7.42 -3.75 -6.59
N PHE A 89 -7.69 -3.33 -5.36
CA PHE A 89 -9.03 -3.22 -4.78
C PHE A 89 -9.64 -1.82 -4.88
N LEU A 90 -8.88 -0.84 -5.35
CA LEU A 90 -9.32 0.55 -5.53
C LEU A 90 -9.47 0.86 -7.02
N THR A 91 -10.43 1.68 -7.38
CA THR A 91 -10.49 2.24 -8.73
C THR A 91 -9.30 3.15 -8.99
N GLU A 92 -8.93 3.38 -10.24
CA GLU A 92 -7.84 4.30 -10.57
C GLU A 92 -8.04 5.69 -9.96
N ALA A 93 -9.26 6.21 -9.99
CA ALA A 93 -9.59 7.50 -9.38
C ALA A 93 -9.36 7.51 -7.86
N GLN A 94 -9.70 6.41 -7.17
CA GLN A 94 -9.45 6.27 -5.73
C GLN A 94 -7.95 6.17 -5.43
N VAL A 95 -7.18 5.44 -6.24
CA VAL A 95 -5.72 5.36 -6.10
C VAL A 95 -5.08 6.75 -6.26
N ILE A 96 -5.49 7.49 -7.30
CA ILE A 96 -5.00 8.85 -7.53
C ILE A 96 -5.33 9.76 -6.35
N ALA A 97 -6.59 9.76 -5.89
CA ALA A 97 -7.03 10.58 -4.76
C ALA A 97 -6.26 10.24 -3.48
N LEU A 98 -6.04 8.95 -3.19
CA LEU A 98 -5.26 8.48 -2.04
C LEU A 98 -3.82 8.97 -2.08
N ILE A 99 -3.15 8.83 -3.23
CA ILE A 99 -1.76 9.26 -3.40
C ILE A 99 -1.63 10.77 -3.32
N VAL A 100 -2.51 11.53 -3.99
CA VAL A 100 -2.50 13.00 -3.94
C VAL A 100 -2.73 13.48 -2.51
N HIS A 101 -3.68 12.89 -1.80
CA HIS A 101 -3.92 13.21 -0.39
C HIS A 101 -2.69 12.93 0.49
N ALA A 102 -2.01 11.80 0.30
CA ALA A 102 -0.77 11.50 1.01
C ALA A 102 0.33 12.53 0.73
N ILE A 103 0.50 12.93 -0.54
CA ILE A 103 1.47 13.96 -0.95
C ILE A 103 1.15 15.31 -0.31
N ASP A 104 -0.12 15.70 -0.30
CA ASP A 104 -0.56 16.97 0.28
C ASP A 104 -0.37 17.01 1.79
N HIS A 105 -0.61 15.88 2.46
CA HIS A 105 -0.46 15.78 3.92
C HIS A 105 1.01 15.73 4.37
N PHE A 106 1.83 14.90 3.74
CA PHE A 106 3.22 14.69 4.17
C PHE A 106 4.22 15.67 3.53
N GLY A 107 3.90 16.22 2.38
CA GLY A 107 4.74 17.15 1.62
C GLY A 107 5.94 16.49 0.93
N THR A 108 6.73 15.70 1.67
CA THR A 108 7.91 15.00 1.18
C THR A 108 7.99 13.60 1.75
N GLY A 109 8.47 12.65 0.95
CA GLY A 109 8.59 11.25 1.38
C GLY A 109 8.82 10.30 0.20
N GLU A 110 8.71 9.03 0.49
CA GLU A 110 8.78 7.96 -0.50
C GLU A 110 7.47 7.17 -0.50
N LEU A 111 7.04 6.74 -1.68
CA LEU A 111 5.89 5.86 -1.87
C LEU A 111 6.38 4.56 -2.49
N ALA A 112 6.15 3.44 -1.79
CA ALA A 112 6.41 2.10 -2.29
C ALA A 112 5.09 1.34 -2.45
N PHE A 113 4.84 0.81 -3.63
CA PHE A 113 3.65 -0.01 -3.87
C PHE A 113 3.96 -1.10 -4.89
N ASN A 114 3.15 -2.15 -4.87
CA ASN A 114 3.16 -3.14 -5.92
C ASN A 114 2.03 -2.91 -6.91
N ASP A 115 2.30 -3.21 -8.16
CA ASP A 115 1.32 -3.29 -9.23
C ASP A 115 1.43 -4.66 -9.89
N TYR A 116 0.29 -5.32 -10.07
CA TYR A 116 0.27 -6.65 -10.68
C TYR A 116 0.35 -6.62 -12.20
N GLY A 117 0.48 -5.42 -12.77
CA GLY A 117 0.50 -5.20 -14.21
C GLY A 117 -0.85 -5.43 -14.87
N ARG A 118 -0.98 -5.03 -16.13
CA ARG A 118 -2.17 -5.35 -16.90
C ARG A 118 -2.23 -6.84 -17.17
N VAL A 119 -3.17 -7.49 -16.54
CA VAL A 119 -3.55 -8.85 -16.92
C VAL A 119 -3.99 -8.79 -18.40
N GLY A 120 -3.24 -9.45 -19.28
CA GLY A 120 -3.52 -9.40 -20.71
C GLY A 120 -4.98 -9.82 -21.02
N ALA A 121 -5.58 -9.29 -22.07
CA ALA A 121 -7.00 -9.51 -22.39
C ALA A 121 -7.37 -11.01 -22.47
N LEU A 122 -6.44 -11.88 -22.94
CA LEU A 122 -6.65 -13.34 -22.96
C LEU A 122 -6.69 -13.95 -21.54
N SER A 123 -5.80 -13.53 -20.66
CA SER A 123 -5.77 -14.00 -19.28
C SER A 123 -7.02 -13.51 -18.52
N TRP A 124 -7.45 -12.28 -18.80
CA TRP A 124 -8.67 -11.71 -18.23
C TRP A 124 -9.92 -12.45 -18.75
N LEU A 125 -9.95 -12.81 -20.06
CA LEU A 125 -11.02 -13.63 -20.63
C LEU A 125 -11.01 -15.04 -20.02
N GLY A 126 -9.83 -15.64 -19.83
CA GLY A 126 -9.68 -16.94 -19.15
C GLY A 126 -10.17 -16.90 -17.69
N MET A 127 -9.88 -15.82 -16.97
CA MET A 127 -10.42 -15.61 -15.62
C MET A 127 -11.94 -15.43 -15.59
N LYS A 128 -12.52 -14.77 -16.62
CA LYS A 128 -13.98 -14.63 -16.76
C LYS A 128 -14.68 -15.95 -17.08
N LEU A 129 -14.02 -16.86 -17.78
CA LEU A 129 -14.58 -18.15 -18.21
C LEU A 129 -14.28 -19.28 -17.22
N ALA A 130 -13.44 -19.08 -16.22
CA ALA A 130 -13.10 -20.08 -15.22
C ALA A 130 -14.31 -20.41 -14.31
N PRO A 131 -14.78 -21.68 -14.31
CA PRO A 131 -16.11 -22.02 -13.77
C PRO A 131 -16.13 -22.24 -12.28
N ARG A 132 -15.52 -21.82 -11.39
CA ARG A 132 -15.58 -21.90 -9.91
C ARG A 132 -14.18 -21.87 -9.27
N GLY A 133 -13.97 -21.01 -8.29
CA GLY A 133 -12.74 -20.93 -7.49
C GLY A 133 -12.42 -19.52 -7.03
N MET A 134 -11.26 -19.35 -6.45
CA MET A 134 -10.74 -18.07 -5.94
C MET A 134 -10.81 -16.94 -6.98
N PHE A 135 -10.64 -17.23 -8.26
CA PHE A 135 -10.77 -16.26 -9.36
C PHE A 135 -12.18 -15.67 -9.51
N THR A 136 -13.22 -16.39 -9.09
CA THR A 136 -14.60 -15.85 -9.12
C THR A 136 -14.77 -14.73 -8.08
N VAL A 137 -14.14 -14.86 -6.92
CA VAL A 137 -14.16 -13.84 -5.87
C VAL A 137 -13.27 -12.66 -6.27
N LEU A 138 -12.04 -12.92 -6.71
CA LEU A 138 -11.10 -11.88 -7.14
C LEU A 138 -11.65 -11.00 -8.27
N ARG A 139 -12.39 -11.58 -9.21
CA ARG A 139 -13.03 -10.86 -10.31
C ARG A 139 -13.99 -9.76 -9.84
N HIS A 140 -14.66 -9.95 -8.72
CA HIS A 140 -15.62 -8.98 -8.18
C HIS A 140 -14.98 -7.89 -7.33
N VAL A 141 -13.79 -8.14 -6.79
CA VAL A 141 -13.10 -7.20 -5.91
C VAL A 141 -11.93 -6.50 -6.59
N TRP A 142 -11.45 -7.03 -7.73
CA TRP A 142 -10.35 -6.44 -8.49
C TRP A 142 -10.86 -5.27 -9.33
N ALA A 143 -10.66 -4.06 -8.84
CA ALA A 143 -11.19 -2.84 -9.45
C ALA A 143 -10.20 -2.15 -10.39
N ASN A 144 -8.87 -2.31 -10.16
CA ASN A 144 -7.83 -1.66 -10.93
C ASN A 144 -7.10 -2.67 -11.82
N PRO A 145 -7.07 -2.45 -13.15
CA PRO A 145 -6.38 -3.35 -14.06
C PRO A 145 -4.85 -3.25 -14.00
N GLY A 146 -4.31 -2.32 -13.21
CA GLY A 146 -2.89 -2.01 -13.20
C GLY A 146 -2.43 -1.19 -14.41
N PHE A 147 -1.14 -0.93 -14.49
CA PHE A 147 -0.53 -0.18 -15.59
C PHE A 147 0.72 -0.91 -16.14
N THR A 148 1.06 -0.62 -17.39
CA THR A 148 2.21 -1.24 -18.07
C THR A 148 3.46 -0.38 -18.00
N ASP A 149 3.29 0.94 -17.90
CA ASP A 149 4.39 1.90 -17.79
C ASP A 149 4.58 2.28 -16.32
N PRO A 150 5.72 1.95 -15.70
CA PRO A 150 6.00 2.27 -14.29
C PRO A 150 6.05 3.77 -14.02
N ARG A 151 6.12 4.60 -15.06
CA ARG A 151 6.07 6.06 -14.95
C ARG A 151 4.65 6.62 -14.93
N THR A 152 3.62 5.78 -15.10
CA THR A 152 2.22 6.22 -15.06
C THR A 152 1.89 7.08 -13.85
N PRO A 153 2.34 6.76 -12.61
CA PRO A 153 2.08 7.60 -11.43
C PRO A 153 2.61 9.04 -11.54
N GLN A 154 3.66 9.28 -12.31
CA GLN A 154 4.17 10.65 -12.52
C GLN A 154 3.19 11.56 -13.27
N ARG A 155 2.16 10.99 -13.90
CA ARG A 155 1.09 11.75 -14.56
C ARG A 155 -0.03 12.13 -13.60
N TRP A 156 -0.11 11.48 -12.45
CA TRP A 156 -1.14 11.73 -11.45
C TRP A 156 -0.84 12.99 -10.63
N ASP A 157 0.46 13.20 -10.34
CA ASP A 157 0.92 14.41 -9.66
C ASP A 157 2.34 14.76 -10.12
N PRO A 158 2.62 16.04 -10.46
CA PRO A 158 3.93 16.47 -10.94
C PRO A 158 5.05 16.39 -9.91
N ARG A 159 4.72 16.19 -8.64
CA ARG A 159 5.70 16.00 -7.55
C ARG A 159 6.25 14.58 -7.51
N LEU A 160 5.56 13.60 -8.10
CA LEU A 160 6.00 12.21 -8.14
C LEU A 160 7.18 12.00 -9.09
N ARG A 161 8.15 11.22 -8.65
CA ARG A 161 9.30 10.77 -9.45
C ARG A 161 9.52 9.28 -9.24
N LEU A 162 9.67 8.55 -10.33
CA LEU A 162 10.07 7.15 -10.26
C LEU A 162 11.54 7.08 -9.84
N VAL A 163 11.80 6.47 -8.70
CA VAL A 163 13.15 6.28 -8.14
C VAL A 163 13.69 4.90 -8.48
N GLU A 164 12.89 3.86 -8.26
CA GLU A 164 13.29 2.47 -8.48
C GLU A 164 12.09 1.63 -8.92
N GLN A 165 12.38 0.61 -9.72
CA GLN A 165 11.42 -0.43 -10.10
C GLN A 165 12.10 -1.79 -9.95
N ALA A 166 11.41 -2.75 -9.32
CA ALA A 166 11.84 -4.14 -9.27
C ALA A 166 10.74 -5.05 -9.83
N CYS A 167 11.15 -6.06 -10.62
CA CYS A 167 10.24 -7.08 -11.09
C CYS A 167 10.35 -8.32 -10.18
N LEU A 168 9.29 -8.64 -9.46
CA LEU A 168 9.26 -9.78 -8.53
C LEU A 168 9.34 -11.14 -9.25
N ALA A 169 8.91 -11.20 -10.52
CA ALA A 169 8.92 -12.43 -11.31
C ALA A 169 10.34 -12.91 -11.73
N HIS A 170 11.37 -12.09 -11.54
CA HIS A 170 12.76 -12.39 -11.87
C HIS A 170 13.64 -12.54 -10.62
N ALA A 171 13.05 -12.55 -9.44
CA ALA A 171 13.76 -12.65 -8.15
C ALA A 171 13.80 -14.08 -7.58
N ALA A 172 13.62 -15.11 -8.44
CA ALA A 172 13.69 -16.52 -8.08
C ALA A 172 15.01 -17.14 -8.58
#